data_88b4711ecb8eec33d9fd04a913c6aed8
#
_entry.id   88b4711ecb8eec33d9fd04a913c6aed8
#
_cell.length_a   1.000
_cell.length_b   1.000
_cell.length_c   1.000
_cell.angle_alpha   90.00
_cell.angle_beta   90.00
_cell.angle_gamma   90.00
#
_symmetry.space_group_name_H-M   'P 1'
#
loop_
_entity.id
_entity.type
_entity.pdbx_description
1 polymer ?
#
loop_
_entity_poly.entity_id
_entity_poly.type
_entity_poly.pdbx_seq_one_letter_code
_entity_poly.pdbx_strand_id
1 'polypeptide(L)'
;MNNASNIQANEEALITGLQSQDSSVLKIVYEKYASALFGVISRMVKDDHLAEDILQEAFLKIWNNAASYEASKGRLFTWMLNICRNAAIDKMRSKGFKNNKQTASDETVLLENPTKIYDDIKPDTIGIKDLVEKLKPEWKQLIDLIYFKGYTHQEVSEELQMPLGTVKTRLRSAIIELRNII
;
A
#
# COMPACT_ATOMS: atom_id res chain seq x y z
N MET A 1 -17.92 7.64 -23.39
CA MET A 1 -17.01 6.50 -23.65
C MET A 1 -15.52 6.86 -23.72
N ASN A 2 -15.12 8.14 -23.55
CA ASN A 2 -13.71 8.57 -23.81
C ASN A 2 -12.75 8.59 -22.62
N ASN A 3 -13.22 8.41 -21.38
CA ASN A 3 -12.32 8.58 -20.21
C ASN A 3 -11.44 7.36 -19.93
N ALA A 4 -11.98 6.15 -20.06
CA ALA A 4 -11.22 4.93 -19.79
C ALA A 4 -10.09 4.69 -20.80
N SER A 5 -10.35 4.95 -22.09
CA SER A 5 -9.35 4.80 -23.17
C SER A 5 -8.20 5.81 -23.03
N ASN A 6 -8.49 7.02 -22.56
CA ASN A 6 -7.47 8.07 -22.38
C ASN A 6 -6.59 7.81 -21.12
N ILE A 7 -7.18 7.24 -20.08
CA ILE A 7 -6.44 6.82 -18.87
C ILE A 7 -5.49 5.66 -19.19
N GLN A 8 -5.94 4.70 -20.01
CA GLN A 8 -5.16 3.52 -20.38
C GLN A 8 -3.98 3.88 -21.31
N ALA A 9 -4.21 4.73 -22.32
CA ALA A 9 -3.14 5.23 -23.19
C ALA A 9 -2.08 6.04 -22.41
N ASN A 10 -2.48 6.77 -21.37
CA ASN A 10 -1.56 7.50 -20.50
C ASN A 10 -0.76 6.55 -19.58
N GLU A 11 -1.37 5.46 -19.09
CA GLU A 11 -0.67 4.48 -18.25
C GLU A 11 0.37 3.68 -19.06
N GLU A 12 0.08 3.30 -20.31
CA GLU A 12 1.02 2.63 -21.21
C GLU A 12 2.25 3.49 -21.51
N ALA A 13 2.07 4.78 -21.75
CA ALA A 13 3.18 5.72 -21.93
C ALA A 13 4.09 5.82 -20.70
N LEU A 14 3.49 5.84 -19.48
CA LEU A 14 4.26 5.85 -18.23
C LEU A 14 5.04 4.54 -18.05
N ILE A 15 4.44 3.40 -18.38
CA ILE A 15 5.10 2.09 -18.30
C ILE A 15 6.31 2.05 -19.23
N THR A 16 6.11 2.41 -20.51
CA THR A 16 7.18 2.40 -21.52
C THR A 16 8.32 3.32 -21.12
N GLY A 17 8.02 4.53 -20.64
CA GLY A 17 9.04 5.48 -20.18
C GLY A 17 9.80 5.00 -18.94
N LEU A 18 9.12 4.40 -17.95
CA LEU A 18 9.80 3.81 -16.80
C LEU A 18 10.71 2.65 -17.21
N GLN A 19 10.25 1.77 -18.11
CA GLN A 19 11.04 0.62 -18.60
C GLN A 19 12.24 1.04 -19.43
N SER A 20 12.14 2.15 -20.18
CA SER A 20 13.27 2.74 -20.90
C SER A 20 14.17 3.63 -20.02
N GLN A 21 13.89 3.71 -18.71
CA GLN A 21 14.62 4.54 -17.75
C GLN A 21 14.66 6.03 -18.13
N ASP A 22 13.54 6.56 -18.61
CA ASP A 22 13.37 7.99 -18.85
C ASP A 22 13.09 8.73 -17.53
N SER A 23 14.06 9.50 -17.07
CA SER A 23 13.96 10.24 -15.81
C SER A 23 12.83 11.29 -15.80
N SER A 24 12.45 11.82 -16.96
CA SER A 24 11.31 12.75 -17.07
C SER A 24 9.99 12.05 -16.75
N VAL A 25 9.85 10.80 -17.15
CA VAL A 25 8.68 9.97 -16.85
C VAL A 25 8.63 9.58 -15.38
N LEU A 26 9.79 9.29 -14.75
CA LEU A 26 9.85 9.05 -13.31
C LEU A 26 9.29 10.24 -12.53
N LYS A 27 9.64 11.47 -12.92
CA LYS A 27 9.10 12.69 -12.30
C LYS A 27 7.57 12.75 -12.41
N ILE A 28 7.01 12.47 -13.58
CA ILE A 28 5.57 12.45 -13.81
C ILE A 28 4.89 11.38 -12.94
N VAL A 29 5.47 10.18 -12.85
CA VAL A 29 4.98 9.09 -12.01
C VAL A 29 5.02 9.47 -10.54
N TYR A 30 6.09 10.12 -10.09
CA TYR A 30 6.21 10.64 -8.73
C TYR A 30 5.11 11.67 -8.44
N GLU A 31 4.97 12.70 -9.25
CA GLU A 31 3.95 13.74 -9.08
C GLU A 31 2.53 13.18 -9.06
N LYS A 32 2.28 12.13 -9.85
CA LYS A 32 0.96 11.50 -9.96
C LYS A 32 0.62 10.59 -8.78
N TYR A 33 1.57 9.82 -8.27
CA TYR A 33 1.28 8.71 -7.35
C TYR A 33 1.89 8.86 -5.95
N ALA A 34 2.87 9.75 -5.74
CA ALA A 34 3.59 9.86 -4.48
C ALA A 34 2.68 10.15 -3.29
N SER A 35 1.71 11.05 -3.44
CA SER A 35 0.78 11.41 -2.36
C SER A 35 -0.07 10.20 -1.91
N ALA A 36 -0.60 9.42 -2.86
CA ALA A 36 -1.40 8.23 -2.55
C ALA A 36 -0.54 7.12 -1.90
N LEU A 37 0.68 6.91 -2.42
CA LEU A 37 1.62 5.92 -1.86
C LEU A 37 2.12 6.33 -0.48
N PHE A 38 2.42 7.62 -0.27
CA PHE A 38 2.78 8.19 1.03
C PHE A 38 1.68 7.96 2.07
N GLY A 39 0.41 8.24 1.71
CA GLY A 39 -0.72 8.03 2.62
C GLY A 39 -0.86 6.58 3.10
N VAL A 40 -0.53 5.59 2.24
CA VAL A 40 -0.51 4.18 2.65
C VAL A 40 0.66 3.90 3.59
N ILE A 41 1.86 4.38 3.27
CA ILE A 41 3.06 4.17 4.09
C ILE A 41 2.89 4.82 5.47
N SER A 42 2.46 6.10 5.54
CA SER A 42 2.24 6.83 6.81
C SER A 42 1.26 6.11 7.71
N ARG A 43 0.18 5.55 7.14
CA ARG A 43 -0.78 4.74 7.91
C ARG A 43 -0.16 3.49 8.51
N MET A 44 0.83 2.89 7.83
CA MET A 44 1.52 1.68 8.31
C MET A 44 2.52 2.00 9.41
N VAL A 45 3.36 3.03 9.21
CA VAL A 45 4.50 3.29 10.11
C VAL A 45 4.21 4.31 11.21
N LYS A 46 3.15 5.12 11.07
CA LYS A 46 2.71 6.15 12.03
C LYS A 46 3.80 7.18 12.39
N ASP A 47 4.69 7.47 11.44
CA ASP A 47 5.82 8.37 11.58
C ASP A 47 6.09 8.95 10.19
N ASP A 48 5.81 10.24 9.99
CA ASP A 48 5.83 10.88 8.67
C ASP A 48 7.25 10.99 8.12
N HIS A 49 8.26 11.27 8.94
CA HIS A 49 9.66 11.27 8.49
C HIS A 49 10.10 9.89 8.01
N LEU A 50 9.74 8.85 8.76
CA LEU A 50 10.01 7.47 8.34
C LEU A 50 9.24 7.11 7.07
N ALA A 51 8.01 7.61 6.91
CA ALA A 51 7.20 7.38 5.72
C ALA A 51 7.81 8.03 4.48
N GLU A 52 8.37 9.23 4.61
CA GLU A 52 9.11 9.92 3.53
C GLU A 52 10.34 9.13 3.10
N ASP A 53 11.16 8.69 4.06
CA ASP A 53 12.34 7.87 3.78
C ASP A 53 11.98 6.58 3.05
N ILE A 54 10.92 5.88 3.51
CA ILE A 54 10.43 4.66 2.87
C ILE A 54 9.91 4.94 1.46
N LEU A 55 9.19 6.06 1.26
CA LEU A 55 8.70 6.46 -0.05
C LEU A 55 9.85 6.66 -1.03
N GLN A 56 10.90 7.37 -0.63
CA GLN A 56 12.09 7.60 -1.44
C GLN A 56 12.78 6.28 -1.79
N GLU A 57 13.03 5.41 -0.81
CA GLU A 57 13.59 4.07 -1.03
C GLU A 57 12.71 3.24 -1.98
N ALA A 58 11.39 3.32 -1.85
CA ALA A 58 10.45 2.62 -2.70
C ALA A 58 10.49 3.13 -4.15
N PHE A 59 10.59 4.44 -4.37
CA PHE A 59 10.73 5.00 -5.72
C PHE A 59 12.04 4.60 -6.39
N LEU A 60 13.15 4.49 -5.65
CA LEU A 60 14.39 3.91 -6.17
C LEU A 60 14.21 2.44 -6.58
N LYS A 61 13.49 1.64 -5.77
CA LYS A 61 13.17 0.25 -6.11
C LYS A 61 12.24 0.17 -7.33
N ILE A 62 11.23 1.03 -7.42
CA ILE A 62 10.33 1.14 -8.59
C ILE A 62 11.16 1.41 -9.85
N TRP A 63 12.04 2.38 -9.81
CA TRP A 63 12.93 2.74 -10.91
C TRP A 63 13.81 1.58 -11.35
N ASN A 64 14.53 0.99 -10.40
CA ASN A 64 15.46 -0.11 -10.70
C ASN A 64 14.76 -1.38 -11.19
N ASN A 65 13.52 -1.62 -10.79
CA ASN A 65 12.75 -2.81 -11.15
C ASN A 65 11.72 -2.56 -12.26
N ALA A 66 11.68 -1.38 -12.86
CA ALA A 66 10.67 -1.02 -13.88
C ALA A 66 10.64 -2.01 -15.05
N ALA A 67 11.81 -2.51 -15.48
CA ALA A 67 11.92 -3.50 -16.55
C ALA A 67 11.24 -4.85 -16.22
N SER A 68 11.05 -5.17 -14.93
CA SER A 68 10.38 -6.40 -14.49
C SER A 68 8.86 -6.27 -14.36
N TYR A 69 8.31 -5.07 -14.53
CA TYR A 69 6.87 -4.87 -14.49
C TYR A 69 6.18 -5.49 -15.70
N GLU A 70 5.11 -6.23 -15.44
CA GLU A 70 4.27 -6.87 -16.46
C GLU A 70 2.80 -6.43 -16.28
N ALA A 71 2.27 -5.70 -17.25
CA ALA A 71 0.89 -5.20 -17.22
C ALA A 71 -0.17 -6.31 -17.14
N SER A 72 0.15 -7.52 -17.60
CA SER A 72 -0.71 -8.70 -17.49
C SER A 72 -0.91 -9.20 -16.06
N LYS A 73 0.01 -8.88 -15.13
CA LYS A 73 -0.03 -9.28 -13.72
C LYS A 73 -0.79 -8.27 -12.83
N GLY A 74 -1.02 -7.06 -13.30
CA GLY A 74 -1.75 -6.03 -12.56
C GLY A 74 -1.41 -4.63 -13.02
N ARG A 75 -2.19 -3.65 -12.57
CA ARG A 75 -1.99 -2.23 -12.90
C ARG A 75 -0.70 -1.67 -12.28
N LEU A 76 -0.12 -0.67 -12.94
CA LEU A 76 1.11 0.00 -12.50
C LEU A 76 1.03 0.48 -11.04
N PHE A 77 -0.06 1.15 -10.66
CA PHE A 77 -0.27 1.61 -9.29
C PHE A 77 -0.23 0.46 -8.26
N THR A 78 -0.89 -0.67 -8.56
CA THR A 78 -0.91 -1.83 -7.65
C THR A 78 0.48 -2.44 -7.48
N TRP A 79 1.27 -2.47 -8.55
CA TRP A 79 2.65 -2.96 -8.51
C TRP A 79 3.53 -2.03 -7.64
N MET A 80 3.45 -0.72 -7.85
CA MET A 80 4.16 0.27 -7.03
C MET A 80 3.73 0.21 -5.57
N LEU A 81 2.42 0.10 -5.31
CA LEU A 81 1.87 -0.04 -3.96
C LEU A 81 2.46 -1.24 -3.21
N ASN A 82 2.61 -2.38 -3.90
CA ASN A 82 3.23 -3.57 -3.30
C ASN A 82 4.70 -3.34 -2.93
N ILE A 83 5.46 -2.61 -3.75
CA ILE A 83 6.85 -2.25 -3.46
C ILE A 83 6.91 -1.36 -2.22
N CYS A 84 6.09 -0.31 -2.16
CA CYS A 84 6.01 0.60 -1.01
C CYS A 84 5.61 -0.13 0.27
N ARG A 85 4.57 -0.97 0.19
CA ARG A 85 4.10 -1.79 1.31
C ARG A 85 5.19 -2.72 1.83
N ASN A 86 5.87 -3.44 0.96
CA ASN A 86 6.94 -4.35 1.35
C ASN A 86 8.09 -3.60 2.01
N ALA A 87 8.49 -2.43 1.49
CA ALA A 87 9.50 -1.58 2.11
C ALA A 87 9.08 -1.12 3.53
N ALA A 88 7.81 -0.74 3.70
CA ALA A 88 7.27 -0.37 5.01
C ALA A 88 7.26 -1.56 6.00
N ILE A 89 6.84 -2.74 5.57
CA ILE A 89 6.85 -3.97 6.40
C ILE A 89 8.27 -4.31 6.83
N ASP A 90 9.23 -4.29 5.92
CA ASP A 90 10.64 -4.59 6.20
C ASP A 90 11.19 -3.62 7.25
N LYS A 91 10.84 -2.34 7.14
CA LYS A 91 11.27 -1.30 8.10
C LYS A 91 10.63 -1.48 9.48
N MET A 92 9.33 -1.80 9.53
CA MET A 92 8.63 -2.09 10.80
C MET A 92 9.20 -3.33 11.49
N ARG A 93 9.44 -4.41 10.75
CA ARG A 93 10.04 -5.64 11.28
C ARG A 93 11.46 -5.42 11.78
N SER A 94 12.26 -4.64 11.08
CA SER A 94 13.61 -4.24 11.48
C SER A 94 13.60 -3.42 12.79
N LYS A 95 12.65 -2.48 12.97
CA LYS A 95 12.47 -1.73 14.24
C LYS A 95 11.97 -2.64 15.36
N GLY A 96 11.00 -3.51 15.09
CA GLY A 96 10.49 -4.49 16.07
C GLY A 96 11.56 -5.49 16.54
N PHE A 97 12.42 -5.93 15.66
CA PHE A 97 13.56 -6.82 16.04
C PHE A 97 14.60 -6.10 16.91
N LYS A 98 14.79 -4.78 16.75
CA LYS A 98 15.65 -3.98 17.63
C LYS A 98 15.01 -3.72 19.00
N ASN A 99 13.69 -3.54 19.05
CA ASN A 99 12.98 -3.27 20.31
C ASN A 99 12.76 -4.54 21.15
N ASN A 100 12.63 -5.72 20.55
CA ASN A 100 12.56 -6.99 21.27
C ASN A 100 13.89 -7.40 21.96
N LYS A 101 15.00 -6.70 21.68
CA LYS A 101 16.25 -6.86 22.43
C LYS A 101 16.36 -5.90 23.63
N GLN A 102 15.47 -4.95 23.77
CA GLN A 102 15.40 -4.03 24.91
C GLN A 102 13.93 -3.87 25.33
N THR A 103 13.60 -4.48 26.46
CA THR A 103 12.39 -4.31 27.27
C THR A 103 11.09 -4.99 26.74
N ALA A 104 10.78 -6.10 27.38
CA ALA A 104 9.42 -6.44 27.73
C ALA A 104 8.88 -5.35 28.67
N SER A 105 8.00 -4.49 28.19
CA SER A 105 7.11 -3.66 29.02
C SER A 105 5.98 -3.13 28.15
N ASP A 106 4.79 -3.50 28.55
CA ASP A 106 3.50 -2.95 28.19
C ASP A 106 3.51 -1.43 28.00
N GLU A 107 2.91 -0.97 26.92
CA GLU A 107 1.97 0.15 27.00
C GLU A 107 1.08 0.16 25.76
N THR A 108 -0.16 -0.22 26.01
CA THR A 108 -1.32 0.04 25.19
C THR A 108 -1.48 1.56 25.03
N VAL A 109 -0.91 2.12 23.98
CA VAL A 109 -1.20 3.51 23.61
C VAL A 109 -2.56 3.54 22.97
N LEU A 110 -3.52 3.99 23.78
CA LEU A 110 -4.90 4.30 23.43
C LEU A 110 -4.93 5.21 22.21
N LEU A 111 -5.76 4.81 21.25
CA LEU A 111 -6.11 5.54 20.04
C LEU A 111 -6.72 6.91 20.40
N GLU A 112 -5.91 7.95 20.43
CA GLU A 112 -6.41 9.32 20.38
C GLU A 112 -6.56 9.78 18.92
N ASN A 113 -7.83 9.94 18.54
CA ASN A 113 -8.37 10.66 17.38
C ASN A 113 -7.58 10.65 16.06
N PRO A 114 -7.98 9.83 15.07
CA PRO A 114 -7.40 9.85 13.72
C PRO A 114 -7.85 11.03 12.84
N THR A 115 -8.62 11.97 13.36
CA THR A 115 -9.29 13.01 12.57
C THR A 115 -8.46 14.27 12.28
N LYS A 116 -7.30 14.46 12.91
CA LYS A 116 -6.52 15.71 12.76
C LYS A 116 -5.39 15.72 11.73
N ILE A 117 -5.05 14.58 11.15
CA ILE A 117 -3.93 14.47 10.19
C ILE A 117 -4.42 14.55 8.72
N TYR A 118 -5.74 14.57 8.50
CA TYR A 118 -6.33 14.44 7.16
C TYR A 118 -6.70 15.77 6.48
N ASP A 119 -6.56 16.90 7.12
CA ASP A 119 -6.99 18.20 6.54
C ASP A 119 -6.03 18.77 5.50
N ASP A 120 -4.77 18.27 5.41
CA ASP A 120 -3.77 18.76 4.45
C ASP A 120 -3.46 17.79 3.29
N ILE A 121 -4.07 16.61 3.24
CA ILE A 121 -3.83 15.62 2.17
C ILE A 121 -4.86 15.81 1.06
N LYS A 122 -4.38 16.19 -0.13
CA LYS A 122 -5.18 16.38 -1.34
C LYS A 122 -6.09 15.19 -1.68
N PRO A 123 -7.26 15.42 -2.32
CA PRO A 123 -8.44 14.54 -2.37
C PRO A 123 -8.27 13.15 -2.97
N ASP A 124 -7.16 12.84 -3.63
CA ASP A 124 -6.95 11.52 -4.25
C ASP A 124 -6.65 10.37 -3.27
N THR A 125 -6.33 10.69 -1.99
CA THR A 125 -6.09 9.68 -0.95
C THR A 125 -7.38 9.23 -0.25
N ILE A 126 -8.46 10.01 -0.40
CA ILE A 126 -9.77 9.79 0.22
C ILE A 126 -10.44 8.53 -0.34
N GLY A 127 -10.20 8.20 -1.62
CA GLY A 127 -10.86 7.09 -2.28
C GLY A 127 -10.61 5.70 -1.68
N ILE A 128 -9.39 5.40 -1.21
CA ILE A 128 -9.07 4.04 -0.71
C ILE A 128 -9.71 3.78 0.65
N LYS A 129 -9.76 4.77 1.54
CA LYS A 129 -10.41 4.64 2.85
C LYS A 129 -11.91 4.41 2.70
N ASP A 130 -12.56 5.24 1.90
CA ASP A 130 -14.00 5.15 1.65
C ASP A 130 -14.37 3.84 0.93
N LEU A 131 -13.49 3.33 0.07
CA LEU A 131 -13.65 2.05 -0.59
C LEU A 131 -13.54 0.88 0.38
N VAL A 132 -12.55 0.90 1.27
CA VAL A 132 -12.39 -0.13 2.31
C VAL A 132 -13.57 -0.08 3.31
N GLU A 133 -14.10 1.12 3.61
CA GLU A 133 -15.28 1.29 4.47
C GLU A 133 -16.56 0.65 3.89
N LYS A 134 -16.67 0.47 2.59
CA LYS A 134 -17.78 -0.20 1.93
C LYS A 134 -17.70 -1.72 1.96
N LEU A 135 -16.54 -2.28 2.31
CA LEU A 135 -16.37 -3.73 2.41
C LEU A 135 -17.08 -4.32 3.63
N LYS A 136 -17.37 -5.62 3.57
CA LYS A 136 -17.86 -6.39 4.74
C LYS A 136 -16.85 -6.31 5.89
N PRO A 137 -17.30 -6.24 7.16
CA PRO A 137 -16.41 -6.09 8.32
C PRO A 137 -15.28 -7.12 8.38
N GLU A 138 -15.58 -8.38 8.06
CA GLU A 138 -14.61 -9.49 8.02
C GLU A 138 -13.53 -9.31 6.94
N TRP A 139 -13.84 -8.64 5.82
CA TRP A 139 -12.89 -8.32 4.77
C TRP A 139 -12.05 -7.10 5.09
N LYS A 140 -12.65 -6.10 5.76
CA LYS A 140 -11.91 -4.95 6.29
C LYS A 140 -10.79 -5.39 7.22
N GLN A 141 -11.11 -6.30 8.15
CA GLN A 141 -10.13 -6.83 9.10
C GLN A 141 -8.98 -7.54 8.40
N LEU A 142 -9.26 -8.36 7.38
CA LEU A 142 -8.22 -9.02 6.59
C LEU A 142 -7.34 -8.03 5.84
N ILE A 143 -7.95 -7.02 5.21
CA ILE A 143 -7.21 -5.95 4.52
C ILE A 143 -6.33 -5.19 5.52
N ASP A 144 -6.86 -4.82 6.69
CA ASP A 144 -6.10 -4.11 7.72
C ASP A 144 -4.88 -4.91 8.19
N LEU A 145 -5.08 -6.16 8.58
CA LEU A 145 -4.00 -7.04 9.04
C LEU A 145 -2.92 -7.24 7.97
N ILE A 146 -3.32 -7.57 6.75
CA ILE A 146 -2.37 -7.91 5.67
C ILE A 146 -1.72 -6.66 5.07
N TYR A 147 -2.52 -5.65 4.69
CA TYR A 147 -1.99 -4.51 3.94
C TYR A 147 -1.44 -3.39 4.82
N PHE A 148 -2.01 -3.15 6.00
CA PHE A 148 -1.59 -2.05 6.85
C PHE A 148 -0.74 -2.47 8.06
N LYS A 149 -0.99 -3.65 8.63
CA LYS A 149 -0.18 -4.17 9.75
C LYS A 149 0.95 -5.10 9.31
N GLY A 150 0.98 -5.48 8.03
CA GLY A 150 2.07 -6.26 7.45
C GLY A 150 2.12 -7.73 7.86
N TYR A 151 0.98 -8.28 8.32
CA TYR A 151 0.85 -9.70 8.64
C TYR A 151 0.97 -10.55 7.39
N THR A 152 1.65 -11.69 7.50
CA THR A 152 1.59 -12.75 6.49
C THR A 152 0.23 -13.45 6.55
N HIS A 153 -0.14 -14.18 5.49
CA HIS A 153 -1.37 -14.99 5.52
C HIS A 153 -1.35 -16.03 6.64
N GLN A 154 -0.18 -16.54 7.01
CA GLN A 154 -0.02 -17.50 8.09
C GLN A 154 -0.30 -16.84 9.45
N GLU A 155 0.33 -15.67 9.72
CA GLU A 155 0.08 -14.89 10.93
C GLU A 155 -1.39 -14.49 11.07
N VAL A 156 -2.07 -14.13 9.96
CA VAL A 156 -3.52 -13.85 9.97
C VAL A 156 -4.33 -15.10 10.27
N SER A 157 -3.93 -16.26 9.73
CA SER A 157 -4.58 -17.54 9.99
C SER A 157 -4.55 -17.89 11.49
N GLU A 158 -3.43 -17.64 12.14
CA GLU A 158 -3.22 -17.85 13.58
C GLU A 158 -3.99 -16.81 14.41
N GLU A 159 -3.86 -15.53 14.09
CA GLU A 159 -4.50 -14.41 14.79
C GLU A 159 -6.04 -14.51 14.78
N LEU A 160 -6.62 -14.86 13.62
CA LEU A 160 -8.07 -14.97 13.46
C LEU A 160 -8.61 -16.40 13.69
N GLN A 161 -7.76 -17.35 14.06
CA GLN A 161 -8.08 -18.75 14.21
C GLN A 161 -8.86 -19.30 13.00
N MET A 162 -8.40 -18.94 11.80
CA MET A 162 -9.07 -19.22 10.53
C MET A 162 -8.15 -20.07 9.63
N PRO A 163 -8.66 -21.10 8.93
CA PRO A 163 -7.85 -21.88 8.00
C PRO A 163 -7.15 -21.00 6.95
N LEU A 164 -5.87 -21.24 6.68
CA LEU A 164 -5.07 -20.48 5.72
C LEU A 164 -5.72 -20.37 4.32
N GLY A 165 -6.38 -21.45 3.89
CA GLY A 165 -7.16 -21.46 2.64
C GLY A 165 -8.31 -20.45 2.65
N THR A 166 -8.98 -20.31 3.79
CA THR A 166 -10.07 -19.34 4.00
C THR A 166 -9.54 -17.91 3.98
N VAL A 167 -8.40 -17.65 4.63
CA VAL A 167 -7.74 -16.34 4.59
C VAL A 167 -7.45 -15.93 3.14
N LYS A 168 -6.82 -16.80 2.35
CA LYS A 168 -6.49 -16.56 0.94
C LYS A 168 -7.73 -16.31 0.09
N THR A 169 -8.78 -17.12 0.27
CA THR A 169 -10.02 -16.99 -0.51
C THR A 169 -10.77 -15.71 -0.19
N ARG A 170 -10.92 -15.37 1.09
CA ARG A 170 -11.58 -14.14 1.55
C ARG A 170 -10.82 -12.90 1.12
N LEU A 171 -9.48 -12.90 1.22
CA LEU A 171 -8.66 -11.81 0.74
C LEU A 171 -8.84 -11.59 -0.77
N ARG A 172 -8.84 -12.68 -1.56
CA ARG A 172 -9.10 -12.59 -3.00
C ARG A 172 -10.46 -11.98 -3.29
N SER A 173 -11.51 -12.41 -2.57
CA SER A 173 -12.86 -11.86 -2.73
C SER A 173 -12.92 -10.38 -2.35
N ALA A 174 -12.26 -9.95 -1.27
CA ALA A 174 -12.17 -8.56 -0.87
C ALA A 174 -11.51 -7.69 -1.94
N ILE A 175 -10.43 -8.17 -2.55
CA ILE A 175 -9.73 -7.45 -3.63
C ILE A 175 -10.59 -7.36 -4.89
N ILE A 176 -11.34 -8.41 -5.25
CA ILE A 176 -12.27 -8.39 -6.38
C ILE A 176 -13.37 -7.37 -6.13
N GLU A 177 -13.95 -7.35 -4.93
CA GLU A 177 -14.99 -6.38 -4.56
C GLU A 177 -14.48 -4.95 -4.63
N LEU A 178 -13.28 -4.67 -4.10
CA LEU A 178 -12.65 -3.36 -4.23
C LEU A 178 -12.48 -2.93 -5.69
N ARG A 179 -12.13 -3.85 -6.58
CA ARG A 179 -12.01 -3.57 -8.03
C ARG A 179 -13.35 -3.23 -8.69
N ASN A 180 -14.44 -3.80 -8.20
CA ASN A 180 -15.79 -3.55 -8.74
C ASN A 180 -16.35 -2.19 -8.29
N ILE A 181 -15.83 -1.64 -7.20
CA ILE A 181 -16.26 -0.36 -6.62
C ILE A 181 -15.49 0.82 -7.25
N ILE A 182 -14.30 0.56 -7.82
CA ILE A 182 -13.45 1.54 -8.52
C ILE A 182 -13.83 1.63 -10.00
#